data_7de6d7afff008473e8a35c5b6eaa85e2
#
_entry.id   7de6d7afff008473e8a35c5b6eaa85e2
#
_cell.length_a   1.000
_cell.length_b   1.000
_cell.length_c   1.000
_cell.angle_alpha   90.00
_cell.angle_beta   90.00
_cell.angle_gamma   90.00
#
_symmetry.space_group_name_H-M   'P 1'
#
loop_
_entity.id
_entity.type
_entity.pdbx_description
1 polymer ?
#
loop_
_entity_poly.entity_id
_entity_poly.type
_entity_poly.pdbx_seq_one_letter_code
_entity_poly.pdbx_strand_id
1 'polypeptide(L)'
;MSVARVSTYLMFEGRAAEALALYGEVFPESESSLRDGPVYMAEWRLAGHEILLVDSPARHDFTFTPSTSLFIEFSDAGAQRAAYDALSEGGQVMMPLDDYGFSQRFGWVADRFGVSWQLDLV
;
A
#
# COMPACT_ATOMS: atom_id res chain seq x y z
N MET A 1 26.85 -7.88 -11.28
CA MET A 1 25.39 -7.72 -11.07
C MET A 1 24.89 -6.49 -11.83
N SER A 2 23.90 -6.65 -12.67
CA SER A 2 23.42 -5.59 -13.55
C SER A 2 22.10 -4.95 -13.09
N VAL A 3 21.46 -5.47 -12.03
CA VAL A 3 20.24 -4.88 -11.51
C VAL A 3 20.57 -3.60 -10.74
N ALA A 4 19.98 -2.47 -11.14
CA ALA A 4 20.20 -1.18 -10.48
C ALA A 4 19.21 -0.97 -9.35
N ARG A 5 17.97 -1.41 -9.52
CA ARG A 5 16.90 -1.16 -8.54
C ARG A 5 15.72 -2.10 -8.78
N VAL A 6 15.02 -2.43 -7.69
CA VAL A 6 13.74 -3.16 -7.75
C VAL A 6 12.71 -2.35 -7.00
N SER A 7 11.56 -2.14 -7.61
CA SER A 7 10.45 -1.41 -7.00
C SER A 7 9.16 -2.19 -7.20
N THR A 8 8.20 -1.98 -6.31
CA THR A 8 6.84 -2.48 -6.50
C THR A 8 6.08 -1.46 -7.35
N TYR A 9 5.37 -1.95 -8.36
CA TYR A 9 4.63 -1.10 -9.29
C TYR A 9 3.13 -1.32 -9.07
N LEU A 10 2.43 -0.26 -8.68
CA LEU A 10 0.97 -0.28 -8.50
C LEU A 10 0.34 0.54 -9.62
N MET A 11 -0.47 -0.11 -10.44
CA MET A 11 -1.11 0.54 -11.58
C MET A 11 -2.55 0.89 -11.25
N PHE A 12 -2.87 2.16 -11.37
CA PHE A 12 -4.21 2.73 -11.17
C PHE A 12 -4.76 3.21 -12.51
N GLU A 13 -6.03 3.54 -12.54
CA GLU A 13 -6.68 4.12 -13.71
C GLU A 13 -7.31 5.46 -13.30
N GLY A 14 -6.46 6.48 -13.10
CA GLY A 14 -6.87 7.83 -12.75
C GLY A 14 -6.93 8.14 -11.26
N ARG A 15 -6.58 7.18 -10.38
CA ARG A 15 -6.69 7.36 -8.93
C ARG A 15 -5.34 7.30 -8.20
N ALA A 16 -4.22 7.31 -8.92
CA ALA A 16 -2.91 7.18 -8.26
C ALA A 16 -2.62 8.34 -7.31
N ALA A 17 -2.96 9.57 -7.67
CA ALA A 17 -2.75 10.73 -6.80
C ALA A 17 -3.59 10.65 -5.53
N GLU A 18 -4.83 10.18 -5.64
CA GLU A 18 -5.73 9.96 -4.51
C GLU A 18 -5.18 8.88 -3.57
N ALA A 19 -4.66 7.80 -4.16
CA ALA A 19 -4.04 6.72 -3.39
C ALA A 19 -2.80 7.21 -2.66
N LEU A 20 -1.94 7.98 -3.33
CA LEU A 20 -0.74 8.53 -2.71
C LEU A 20 -1.09 9.43 -1.51
N ALA A 21 -2.14 10.24 -1.63
CA ALA A 21 -2.60 11.10 -0.54
C ALA A 21 -3.02 10.25 0.67
N LEU A 22 -3.78 9.17 0.46
CA LEU A 22 -4.16 8.25 1.53
C LEU A 22 -2.93 7.62 2.18
N TYR A 23 -2.02 7.09 1.38
CA TYR A 23 -0.85 6.37 1.89
C TYR A 23 0.09 7.29 2.66
N GLY A 24 0.23 8.55 2.23
CA GLY A 24 1.02 9.55 2.94
C GLY A 24 0.43 9.90 4.30
N GLU A 25 -0.89 9.92 4.42
CA GLU A 25 -1.56 10.14 5.71
C GLU A 25 -1.42 8.93 6.63
N VAL A 26 -1.60 7.73 6.09
CA VAL A 26 -1.50 6.49 6.87
C VAL A 26 -0.08 6.28 7.38
N PHE A 27 0.92 6.62 6.57
CA PHE A 27 2.34 6.44 6.89
C PHE A 27 3.06 7.79 6.84
N PRO A 28 2.93 8.64 7.88
CA PRO A 28 3.49 9.99 7.85
C PRO A 28 5.02 10.04 7.76
N GLU A 29 5.72 8.96 8.11
CA GLU A 29 7.17 8.86 7.95
C GLU A 29 7.61 8.56 6.52
N SER A 30 6.66 8.29 5.61
CA SER A 30 6.97 8.02 4.21
C SER A 30 7.31 9.29 3.43
N GLU A 31 7.97 9.12 2.31
CA GLU A 31 8.36 10.22 1.42
C GLU A 31 7.91 9.93 0.01
N SER A 32 7.63 10.97 -0.76
CA SER A 32 7.24 10.78 -2.15
C SER A 32 7.80 11.90 -3.03
N SER A 33 7.91 11.59 -4.31
CA SER A 33 8.26 12.54 -5.36
C SER A 33 7.54 12.14 -6.65
N LEU A 34 7.34 13.11 -7.54
CA LEU A 34 6.72 12.84 -8.83
C LEU A 34 7.79 12.74 -9.91
N ARG A 35 7.58 11.86 -10.88
CA ARG A 35 8.39 11.80 -12.10
C ARG A 35 7.71 12.59 -13.21
N ASP A 36 8.51 13.30 -14.01
CA ASP A 36 8.02 13.93 -15.22
C ASP A 36 7.68 12.87 -16.26
N GLY A 37 6.61 13.09 -17.01
CA GLY A 37 6.21 12.15 -18.05
C GLY A 37 4.77 12.36 -18.49
N PRO A 38 4.33 11.59 -19.50
CA PRO A 38 3.00 11.76 -20.09
C PRO A 38 1.87 11.24 -19.20
N VAL A 39 2.18 10.42 -18.20
CA VAL A 39 1.20 9.90 -17.25
C VAL A 39 1.65 10.24 -15.83
N TYR A 40 0.68 10.27 -14.91
CA TYR A 40 1.00 10.45 -13.50
C TYR A 40 1.84 9.28 -13.01
N MET A 41 2.99 9.57 -12.42
CA MET A 41 3.86 8.56 -11.82
C MET A 41 4.49 9.13 -10.57
N ALA A 42 4.19 8.52 -9.42
CA ALA A 42 4.77 8.89 -8.14
C ALA A 42 5.74 7.80 -7.67
N GLU A 43 6.85 8.22 -7.08
CA GLU A 43 7.74 7.35 -6.33
C GLU A 43 7.42 7.55 -4.85
N TRP A 44 7.03 6.48 -4.18
CA TRP A 44 6.69 6.51 -2.76
C TRP A 44 7.63 5.57 -2.01
N ARG A 45 8.24 6.07 -0.96
CA ARG A 45 9.23 5.32 -0.19
C ARG A 45 8.76 5.18 1.25
N LEU A 46 8.70 3.93 1.70
CA LEU A 46 8.31 3.58 3.07
C LEU A 46 9.34 2.60 3.63
N ALA A 47 10.03 3.01 4.70
CA ALA A 47 11.04 2.18 5.37
C ALA A 47 12.07 1.58 4.40
N GLY A 48 12.50 2.37 3.41
CA GLY A 48 13.47 1.94 2.42
C GLY A 48 12.91 1.15 1.25
N HIS A 49 11.62 0.81 1.28
CA HIS A 49 10.98 0.12 0.17
C HIS A 49 10.37 1.13 -0.80
N GLU A 50 10.70 0.99 -2.09
CA GLU A 50 10.18 1.89 -3.13
C GLU A 50 8.96 1.27 -3.82
N ILE A 51 7.91 2.08 -3.92
CA ILE A 51 6.67 1.71 -4.58
C ILE A 51 6.36 2.80 -5.60
N LEU A 52 6.04 2.40 -6.82
CA LEU A 52 5.62 3.33 -7.87
C LEU A 52 4.10 3.29 -7.96
N LEU A 53 3.47 4.47 -7.94
CA LEU A 53 2.03 4.61 -8.14
C LEU A 53 1.82 5.29 -9.48
N VAL A 54 1.24 4.58 -10.42
CA VAL A 54 1.18 5.02 -11.82
C VAL A 54 -0.25 4.92 -12.34
N ASP A 55 -0.71 5.97 -13.03
CA ASP A 55 -1.98 5.92 -13.73
C ASP A 55 -1.75 5.39 -15.14
N SER A 56 -2.40 4.27 -15.47
CA SER A 56 -2.40 3.77 -16.83
C SER A 56 -3.24 4.68 -17.72
N PRO A 57 -2.79 4.98 -18.95
CA PRO A 57 -3.60 5.72 -19.91
C PRO A 57 -4.68 4.86 -20.56
N ALA A 58 -4.65 3.56 -20.35
CA ALA A 58 -5.59 2.61 -20.95
C ALA A 58 -6.45 1.97 -19.87
N ARG A 59 -7.63 1.48 -20.28
CA ARG A 59 -8.47 0.66 -19.41
C ARG A 59 -8.06 -0.79 -19.50
N HIS A 60 -8.20 -1.50 -18.38
CA HIS A 60 -7.86 -2.91 -18.28
C HIS A 60 -9.04 -3.69 -17.69
N ASP A 61 -9.12 -4.98 -18.02
CA ASP A 61 -10.12 -5.88 -17.44
C ASP A 61 -9.59 -6.65 -16.23
N PHE A 62 -8.48 -6.17 -15.68
CA PHE A 62 -7.90 -6.70 -14.43
C PHE A 62 -7.64 -5.54 -13.47
N THR A 63 -7.50 -5.88 -12.21
CA THR A 63 -7.17 -4.92 -11.15
C THR A 63 -6.36 -5.64 -10.07
N PHE A 64 -6.14 -4.97 -8.96
CA PHE A 64 -5.42 -5.56 -7.84
C PHE A 64 -6.15 -6.79 -7.31
N THR A 65 -5.38 -7.79 -6.87
CA THR A 65 -5.91 -8.97 -6.20
C THR A 65 -5.19 -9.18 -4.87
N PRO A 66 -5.84 -9.78 -3.86
CA PRO A 66 -5.20 -9.99 -2.57
C PRO A 66 -4.11 -11.06 -2.55
N SER A 67 -3.84 -11.71 -3.69
CA SER A 67 -2.71 -12.64 -3.80
C SER A 67 -1.36 -11.93 -3.78
N THR A 68 -1.33 -10.62 -4.02
CA THR A 68 -0.15 -9.76 -3.85
C THR A 68 -0.47 -8.69 -2.83
N SER A 69 0.35 -8.56 -1.81
CA SER A 69 0.14 -7.60 -0.73
C SER A 69 1.42 -6.85 -0.42
N LEU A 70 1.26 -5.65 0.11
CA LEU A 70 2.34 -5.00 0.84
C LEU A 70 2.26 -5.48 2.28
N PHE A 71 3.35 -6.04 2.77
CA PHE A 71 3.43 -6.60 4.12
C PHE A 71 4.16 -5.60 5.01
N ILE A 72 3.44 -5.03 5.98
CA ILE A 72 3.96 -3.98 6.86
C ILE A 72 4.12 -4.54 8.26
N GLU A 73 5.32 -4.40 8.80
CA GLU A 73 5.60 -4.80 10.19
C GLU A 73 5.68 -3.55 11.06
N PHE A 74 4.85 -3.51 12.09
CA PHE A 74 4.78 -2.38 13.03
C PHE A 74 5.46 -2.76 14.35
N SER A 75 6.15 -1.81 14.95
CA SER A 75 6.67 -1.95 16.32
C SER A 75 5.76 -1.29 17.35
N ASP A 76 4.72 -0.58 16.90
CA ASP A 76 3.78 0.14 17.76
C ASP A 76 2.35 -0.30 17.46
N ALA A 77 1.66 -0.78 18.50
CA ALA A 77 0.29 -1.28 18.37
C ALA A 77 -0.70 -0.19 17.95
N GLY A 78 -0.51 1.03 18.43
CA GLY A 78 -1.38 2.14 18.09
C GLY A 78 -1.25 2.54 16.62
N ALA A 79 -0.02 2.55 16.11
CA ALA A 79 0.24 2.83 14.69
C ALA A 79 -0.36 1.75 13.79
N GLN A 80 -0.27 0.49 14.18
CA GLN A 80 -0.90 -0.61 13.46
C GLN A 80 -2.42 -0.44 13.39
N ARG A 81 -3.05 -0.12 14.52
CA ARG A 81 -4.50 0.07 14.60
C ARG A 81 -4.93 1.23 13.72
N ALA A 82 -4.22 2.36 13.79
CA ALA A 82 -4.54 3.53 13.00
C ALA A 82 -4.46 3.24 11.49
N ALA A 83 -3.41 2.51 11.07
CA ALA A 83 -3.25 2.11 9.68
C ALA A 83 -4.37 1.16 9.25
N TYR A 84 -4.69 0.17 10.09
CA TYR A 84 -5.78 -0.77 9.82
C TYR A 84 -7.10 -0.04 9.61
N ASP A 85 -7.45 0.88 10.52
CA ASP A 85 -8.70 1.62 10.43
C ASP A 85 -8.77 2.48 9.17
N ALA A 86 -7.69 3.20 8.86
CA ALA A 86 -7.65 4.09 7.69
C ALA A 86 -7.67 3.32 6.37
N LEU A 87 -6.91 2.23 6.28
CA LEU A 87 -6.83 1.45 5.04
C LEU A 87 -8.10 0.65 4.78
N SER A 88 -8.77 0.17 5.83
CA SER A 88 -10.00 -0.62 5.66
C SER A 88 -11.21 0.25 5.33
N GLU A 89 -11.16 1.55 5.58
CA GLU A 89 -12.29 2.45 5.30
C GLU A 89 -12.57 2.53 3.80
N GLY A 90 -13.78 2.18 3.42
CA GLY A 90 -14.18 2.13 2.00
C GLY A 90 -13.62 0.94 1.25
N GLY A 91 -12.90 0.07 1.93
CA GLY A 91 -12.33 -1.14 1.36
C GLY A 91 -12.98 -2.40 1.92
N GLN A 92 -12.18 -3.42 2.14
CA GLN A 92 -12.65 -4.73 2.59
C GLN A 92 -11.68 -5.32 3.62
N VAL A 93 -12.24 -5.86 4.71
CA VAL A 93 -11.45 -6.61 5.69
C VAL A 93 -11.47 -8.08 5.29
N MET A 94 -10.30 -8.66 5.03
CA MET A 94 -10.14 -10.09 4.78
C MET A 94 -9.89 -10.85 6.08
N MET A 95 -9.03 -10.30 6.96
CA MET A 95 -8.80 -10.86 8.29
C MET A 95 -8.82 -9.71 9.28
N PRO A 96 -9.78 -9.69 10.22
CA PRO A 96 -9.82 -8.66 11.24
C PRO A 96 -8.53 -8.63 12.08
N LEU A 97 -8.23 -7.47 12.63
CA LEU A 97 -7.05 -7.29 13.47
C LEU A 97 -7.20 -8.11 14.75
N ASP A 98 -6.39 -9.17 14.88
CA ASP A 98 -6.50 -10.13 15.97
C ASP A 98 -5.22 -10.95 16.12
N ASP A 99 -5.17 -11.78 17.17
CA ASP A 99 -4.11 -12.77 17.39
C ASP A 99 -4.53 -14.09 16.74
N TYR A 100 -3.77 -14.49 15.71
CA TYR A 100 -4.01 -15.74 14.98
C TYR A 100 -2.97 -16.83 15.34
N GLY A 101 -2.08 -16.52 16.29
CA GLY A 101 -1.10 -17.49 16.77
C GLY A 101 0.28 -17.41 16.11
N PHE A 102 0.43 -16.65 15.01
CA PHE A 102 1.73 -16.54 14.32
C PHE A 102 2.39 -15.17 14.52
N SER A 103 1.72 -14.23 15.15
CA SER A 103 2.27 -12.92 15.51
C SER A 103 1.51 -12.37 16.72
N GLN A 104 1.96 -11.24 17.26
CA GLN A 104 1.26 -10.61 18.38
C GLN A 104 -0.12 -10.11 17.96
N ARG A 105 -0.22 -9.56 16.76
CA ARG A 105 -1.49 -9.09 16.21
C ARG A 105 -1.32 -8.87 14.71
N PHE A 106 -2.28 -9.34 13.94
CA PHE A 106 -2.24 -9.32 12.48
C PHE A 106 -3.60 -8.92 11.92
N GLY A 107 -3.58 -8.16 10.84
CA GLY A 107 -4.76 -7.84 10.07
C GLY A 107 -4.47 -7.85 8.59
N TRP A 108 -5.48 -8.10 7.78
CA TRP A 108 -5.35 -8.17 6.32
C TRP A 108 -6.55 -7.44 5.72
N VAL A 109 -6.28 -6.40 4.92
CA VAL A 109 -7.31 -5.56 4.33
C VAL A 109 -6.98 -5.27 2.87
N ALA A 110 -8.03 -5.05 2.06
CA ALA A 110 -7.90 -4.39 0.78
C ALA A 110 -8.40 -2.97 0.95
N ASP A 111 -7.65 -1.99 0.47
CA ASP A 111 -8.07 -0.60 0.62
C ASP A 111 -9.15 -0.24 -0.42
N ARG A 112 -9.61 1.02 -0.40
CA ARG A 112 -10.68 1.48 -1.31
C ARG A 112 -10.31 1.42 -2.79
N PHE A 113 -9.03 1.26 -3.10
CA PHE A 113 -8.53 1.08 -4.47
C PHE A 113 -8.34 -0.38 -4.84
N GLY A 114 -8.47 -1.29 -3.89
CA GLY A 114 -8.26 -2.72 -4.06
C GLY A 114 -6.86 -3.21 -3.73
N VAL A 115 -5.95 -2.32 -3.33
CA VAL A 115 -4.59 -2.72 -2.95
C VAL A 115 -4.63 -3.47 -1.62
N SER A 116 -3.94 -4.61 -1.58
CA SER A 116 -3.93 -5.52 -0.44
C SER A 116 -2.78 -5.21 0.52
N TRP A 117 -3.11 -5.14 1.80
CA TRP A 117 -2.17 -4.82 2.88
C TRP A 117 -2.26 -5.87 3.97
N GLN A 118 -1.12 -6.41 4.36
CA GLN A 118 -1.02 -7.28 5.53
C GLN A 118 -0.25 -6.53 6.61
N LEU A 119 -0.84 -6.39 7.77
CA LEU A 119 -0.34 -5.53 8.85
C LEU A 119 -0.02 -6.39 10.05
N ASP A 120 1.26 -6.47 10.38
CA ASP A 120 1.79 -7.36 11.41
C ASP A 120 2.41 -6.55 12.54
N LEU A 121 2.23 -6.98 13.78
CA LEU A 121 2.85 -6.36 14.95
C LEU A 121 4.01 -7.23 15.43
N VAL A 122 5.21 -6.65 15.40
CA VAL A 122 6.42 -7.35 15.84
C VAL A 122 6.85 -6.98 17.25
#